data_26e08a180ffebfc6f0f0441d353cc41f
#
_entry.id   26e08a180ffebfc6f0f0441d353cc41f
#
_cell.length_a   1.000
_cell.length_b   1.000
_cell.length_c   1.000
_cell.angle_alpha   90.00
_cell.angle_beta   90.00
_cell.angle_gamma   90.00
#
_symmetry.space_group_name_H-M   'P 1'
#
loop_
_entity.id
_entity.type
_entity.pdbx_description
1 polymer ?
#
loop_
_entity_poly.entity_id
_entity_poly.type
_entity_poly.pdbx_seq_one_letter_code
_entity_poly.pdbx_strand_id
1 'polypeptide(L)'
;MPRKSDRNLIVGLDIGTSKVVAIVGELTHEGQMEVVGLGSHPSRGLKRGVVVNIESTVQSIQRAVEEAELMAGCEIHSVYAGIAGSHVRSLNSHGIVAIRNKEVTAEDVDRVIDAARAVAIPADQKILHILPQEFLIDSQEGIREPIGMSGVRLEAKVHIVTGAESAAQNIVKCVQRCGLAVEDVVLEQLASSYAVLADDEKELGVCLVDIGGGTTDIAVFSGGAIRHTAVIPIAGDQVTNDIAVSLRTPTHHAEEIKMKYACALSQLANSDETIEVPSVGDRPARRLARQTLAEVVEPRYEELFALIREELRRSGFEEVIAAGVVITGGSAKMEGAVELAEEVFHMPVRLGLPQHISGLVDVVSNPIHSTGVGLLLYGRENYLRGRRSDPIGGNVRGVFDRMKAWFQGNF
;
A
#
# COMPACT_ATOMS: atom_id res chain seq x y z
N MET A 1 19.78 -7.24 -33.77
CA MET A 1 18.82 -7.23 -32.66
C MET A 1 19.61 -6.93 -31.41
N PRO A 2 19.36 -5.85 -30.66
CA PRO A 2 20.05 -5.61 -29.40
C PRO A 2 19.69 -6.73 -28.41
N ARG A 3 20.65 -7.15 -27.63
CA ARG A 3 20.50 -8.17 -26.58
C ARG A 3 19.42 -7.70 -25.57
N LYS A 4 18.44 -8.57 -25.24
CA LYS A 4 17.33 -8.35 -24.30
C LYS A 4 17.75 -8.02 -22.84
N SER A 5 19.04 -7.75 -22.57
CA SER A 5 19.59 -7.61 -21.23
C SER A 5 19.75 -6.17 -20.70
N ASP A 6 19.34 -5.14 -21.45
CA ASP A 6 19.51 -3.73 -21.03
C ASP A 6 18.17 -3.01 -20.71
N ARG A 7 17.11 -3.76 -20.44
CA ARG A 7 15.86 -3.15 -19.98
C ARG A 7 15.94 -2.85 -18.48
N ASN A 8 15.73 -1.59 -18.11
CA ASN A 8 15.60 -1.20 -16.70
C ASN A 8 14.21 -1.60 -16.19
N LEU A 9 14.06 -2.89 -15.89
CA LEU A 9 12.80 -3.44 -15.41
C LEU A 9 12.67 -3.24 -13.89
N ILE A 10 11.50 -2.83 -13.46
CA ILE A 10 11.09 -2.76 -12.06
C ILE A 10 9.83 -3.60 -11.93
N VAL A 11 9.75 -4.44 -10.91
CA VAL A 11 8.61 -5.33 -10.69
C VAL A 11 8.01 -5.09 -9.33
N GLY A 12 6.72 -4.77 -9.31
CA GLY A 12 5.91 -4.70 -8.11
C GLY A 12 5.16 -6.01 -7.90
N LEU A 13 5.29 -6.60 -6.72
CA LEU A 13 4.61 -7.83 -6.32
C LEU A 13 3.70 -7.52 -5.13
N ASP A 14 2.41 -7.39 -5.40
CA ASP A 14 1.36 -7.25 -4.41
C ASP A 14 0.87 -8.64 -3.98
N ILE A 15 1.13 -8.99 -2.71
CA ILE A 15 0.78 -10.30 -2.13
C ILE A 15 -0.47 -10.10 -1.24
N GLY A 16 -1.61 -9.84 -1.85
CA GLY A 16 -2.86 -9.54 -1.16
C GLY A 16 -3.60 -10.79 -0.64
N THR A 17 -4.59 -10.57 0.24
CA THR A 17 -5.41 -11.66 0.80
C THR A 17 -6.28 -12.33 -0.25
N SER A 18 -6.86 -11.59 -1.20
CA SER A 18 -7.76 -12.12 -2.23
C SER A 18 -7.04 -12.55 -3.49
N LYS A 19 -5.97 -11.87 -3.87
CA LYS A 19 -5.17 -12.12 -5.07
C LYS A 19 -3.72 -11.74 -4.88
N VAL A 20 -2.85 -12.35 -5.68
CA VAL A 20 -1.46 -11.94 -5.89
C VAL A 20 -1.36 -11.29 -7.25
N VAL A 21 -0.73 -10.13 -7.34
CA VAL A 21 -0.55 -9.38 -8.59
C VAL A 21 0.92 -9.06 -8.78
N ALA A 22 1.46 -9.43 -9.93
CA ALA A 22 2.80 -9.02 -10.37
C ALA A 22 2.66 -8.02 -11.52
N ILE A 23 3.24 -6.83 -11.39
CA ILE A 23 3.24 -5.80 -12.44
C ILE A 23 4.67 -5.52 -12.83
N VAL A 24 4.95 -5.57 -14.13
CA VAL A 24 6.26 -5.30 -14.71
C VAL A 24 6.23 -3.93 -15.36
N GLY A 25 7.12 -3.05 -14.91
CA GLY A 25 7.34 -1.74 -15.50
C GLY A 25 8.73 -1.62 -16.11
N GLU A 26 8.83 -0.91 -17.22
CA GLU A 26 10.07 -0.51 -17.86
C GLU A 26 10.30 0.98 -17.64
N LEU A 27 11.48 1.34 -17.12
CA LEU A 27 11.84 2.75 -16.97
C LEU A 27 12.35 3.30 -18.29
N THR A 28 11.62 4.27 -18.85
CA THR A 28 12.01 4.94 -20.11
C THR A 28 13.23 5.85 -19.91
N HIS A 29 13.87 6.25 -21.02
CA HIS A 29 14.99 7.19 -20.98
C HIS A 29 14.61 8.56 -20.39
N GLU A 30 13.35 8.93 -20.46
CA GLU A 30 12.78 10.16 -19.89
C GLU A 30 12.45 10.02 -18.39
N GLY A 31 12.66 8.84 -17.79
CA GLY A 31 12.36 8.57 -16.39
C GLY A 31 10.87 8.29 -16.11
N GLN A 32 10.07 8.04 -17.14
CA GLN A 32 8.68 7.62 -16.99
C GLN A 32 8.61 6.11 -16.78
N MET A 33 7.56 5.65 -16.09
CA MET A 33 7.29 4.24 -15.86
C MET A 33 6.26 3.74 -16.88
N GLU A 34 6.67 2.82 -17.74
CA GLU A 34 5.80 2.16 -18.71
C GLU A 34 5.46 0.75 -18.23
N VAL A 35 4.17 0.46 -18.03
CA VAL A 35 3.72 -0.89 -17.67
C VAL A 35 3.71 -1.77 -18.92
N VAL A 36 4.49 -2.84 -18.88
CA VAL A 36 4.69 -3.76 -20.02
C VAL A 36 4.16 -5.16 -19.77
N GLY A 37 3.82 -5.50 -18.51
CA GLY A 37 3.26 -6.79 -18.17
C GLY A 37 2.50 -6.78 -16.86
N LEU A 38 1.50 -7.64 -16.77
CA LEU A 38 0.69 -7.87 -15.59
C LEU A 38 0.33 -9.34 -15.50
N GLY A 39 0.45 -9.92 -14.31
CA GLY A 39 -0.06 -11.23 -13.99
C GLY A 39 -0.87 -11.18 -12.69
N SER A 40 -1.98 -11.89 -12.64
CA SER A 40 -2.87 -11.92 -11.48
C SER A 40 -3.38 -13.31 -11.22
N HIS A 41 -3.25 -13.77 -9.97
CA HIS A 41 -3.71 -15.10 -9.57
C HIS A 41 -4.45 -15.02 -8.23
N PRO A 42 -5.55 -15.79 -8.04
CA PRO A 42 -6.22 -15.89 -6.74
C PRO A 42 -5.24 -16.25 -5.63
N SER A 43 -5.25 -15.48 -4.56
CA SER A 43 -4.39 -15.72 -3.41
C SER A 43 -4.89 -16.90 -2.59
N ARG A 44 -3.98 -17.78 -2.26
CA ARG A 44 -4.22 -18.88 -1.32
C ARG A 44 -3.08 -18.90 -0.33
N GLY A 45 -3.40 -19.05 0.95
CA GLY A 45 -2.38 -19.10 2.00
C GLY A 45 -2.14 -17.78 2.73
N LEU A 46 -2.93 -16.72 2.44
CA LEU A 46 -2.97 -15.49 3.23
C LEU A 46 -4.30 -15.35 3.99
N LYS A 47 -4.23 -14.72 5.15
CA LYS A 47 -5.39 -14.31 5.92
C LYS A 47 -5.12 -12.95 6.57
N ARG A 48 -5.93 -11.94 6.25
CA ARG A 48 -5.80 -10.56 6.76
C ARG A 48 -4.38 -10.01 6.62
N GLY A 49 -3.81 -10.14 5.41
CA GLY A 49 -2.46 -9.66 5.08
C GLY A 49 -1.30 -10.51 5.63
N VAL A 50 -1.56 -11.62 6.33
CA VAL A 50 -0.52 -12.46 6.93
C VAL A 50 -0.46 -13.82 6.25
N VAL A 51 0.75 -14.29 5.93
CA VAL A 51 0.99 -15.63 5.37
C VAL A 51 0.70 -16.68 6.44
N VAL A 52 -0.30 -17.54 6.19
CA VAL A 52 -0.69 -18.67 7.05
C VAL A 52 -0.34 -20.02 6.43
N ASN A 53 -0.04 -20.06 5.14
CA ASN A 53 0.44 -21.24 4.43
C ASN A 53 1.45 -20.85 3.35
N ILE A 54 2.72 -21.12 3.60
CA ILE A 54 3.83 -20.74 2.70
C ILE A 54 3.70 -21.41 1.32
N GLU A 55 3.41 -22.73 1.28
CA GLU A 55 3.36 -23.47 0.02
C GLU A 55 2.26 -22.95 -0.93
N SER A 56 1.07 -22.73 -0.39
CA SER A 56 -0.03 -22.16 -1.17
C SER A 56 0.27 -20.74 -1.65
N THR A 57 0.95 -19.93 -0.82
CA THR A 57 1.37 -18.57 -1.19
C THR A 57 2.42 -18.61 -2.31
N VAL A 58 3.43 -19.48 -2.21
CA VAL A 58 4.45 -19.69 -3.25
C VAL A 58 3.80 -20.03 -4.58
N GLN A 59 2.85 -20.97 -4.60
CA GLN A 59 2.13 -21.34 -5.83
C GLN A 59 1.36 -20.14 -6.43
N SER A 60 0.71 -19.34 -5.60
CA SER A 60 -0.02 -18.15 -6.08
C SER A 60 0.94 -17.10 -6.66
N ILE A 61 2.11 -16.88 -6.01
CA ILE A 61 3.14 -15.97 -6.51
C ILE A 61 3.70 -16.47 -7.85
N GLN A 62 4.08 -17.75 -7.95
CA GLN A 62 4.63 -18.33 -9.17
C GLN A 62 3.69 -18.13 -10.36
N ARG A 63 2.39 -18.37 -10.18
CA ARG A 63 1.40 -18.21 -11.25
C ARG A 63 1.25 -16.76 -11.71
N ALA A 64 1.22 -15.81 -10.76
CA ALA A 64 1.14 -14.39 -11.09
C ALA A 64 2.42 -13.91 -11.81
N VAL A 65 3.59 -14.38 -11.38
CA VAL A 65 4.87 -14.05 -12.00
C VAL A 65 4.98 -14.64 -13.41
N GLU A 66 4.67 -15.93 -13.59
CA GLU A 66 4.65 -16.60 -14.90
C GLU A 66 3.77 -15.86 -15.92
N GLU A 67 2.58 -15.41 -15.51
CA GLU A 67 1.67 -14.66 -16.37
C GLU A 67 2.25 -13.28 -16.73
N ALA A 68 2.84 -12.56 -15.74
CA ALA A 68 3.48 -11.27 -15.99
C ALA A 68 4.68 -11.38 -16.93
N GLU A 69 5.52 -12.41 -16.78
CA GLU A 69 6.66 -12.71 -17.67
C GLU A 69 6.22 -13.00 -19.10
N LEU A 70 5.17 -13.78 -19.27
CA LEU A 70 4.59 -14.09 -20.59
C LEU A 70 4.10 -12.82 -21.29
N MET A 71 3.40 -11.94 -20.55
CA MET A 71 2.89 -10.69 -21.10
C MET A 71 4.02 -9.71 -21.44
N ALA A 72 4.97 -9.52 -20.54
CA ALA A 72 6.10 -8.61 -20.72
C ALA A 72 7.18 -9.12 -21.70
N GLY A 73 7.20 -10.42 -21.96
CA GLY A 73 8.23 -11.07 -22.78
C GLY A 73 9.64 -10.97 -22.17
N CYS A 74 9.73 -11.04 -20.85
CA CYS A 74 10.98 -10.95 -20.09
C CYS A 74 11.02 -12.02 -19.00
N GLU A 75 12.17 -12.17 -18.34
CA GLU A 75 12.35 -12.96 -17.12
C GLU A 75 12.46 -12.01 -15.94
N ILE A 76 11.78 -12.33 -14.83
CA ILE A 76 11.77 -11.55 -13.60
C ILE A 76 12.79 -12.13 -12.65
N HIS A 77 13.72 -11.30 -12.15
CA HIS A 77 14.78 -11.72 -11.23
C HIS A 77 14.62 -11.15 -9.82
N SER A 78 14.02 -9.95 -9.71
CA SER A 78 13.82 -9.27 -8.44
C SER A 78 12.52 -8.49 -8.40
N VAL A 79 12.01 -8.27 -7.19
CA VAL A 79 10.70 -7.61 -6.97
C VAL A 79 10.73 -6.68 -5.76
N TYR A 80 9.93 -5.63 -5.80
CA TYR A 80 9.46 -4.89 -4.63
C TYR A 80 8.19 -5.56 -4.13
N ALA A 81 8.19 -6.05 -2.89
CA ALA A 81 7.07 -6.82 -2.34
C ALA A 81 6.24 -5.97 -1.36
N GLY A 82 4.91 -6.03 -1.48
CA GLY A 82 3.98 -5.39 -0.54
C GLY A 82 3.93 -6.13 0.80
N ILE A 83 3.71 -5.37 1.88
CA ILE A 83 3.40 -5.89 3.20
C ILE A 83 2.26 -5.10 3.83
N ALA A 84 1.25 -5.81 4.33
CA ALA A 84 0.13 -5.29 5.10
C ALA A 84 -0.19 -6.21 6.29
N GLY A 85 -1.18 -5.84 7.06
CA GLY A 85 -1.72 -6.70 8.11
C GLY A 85 -1.73 -6.04 9.48
N SER A 86 -2.54 -6.60 10.38
CA SER A 86 -2.79 -6.06 11.73
C SER A 86 -1.58 -6.11 12.67
N HIS A 87 -0.47 -6.72 12.26
CA HIS A 87 0.80 -6.70 12.97
C HIS A 87 1.62 -5.42 12.73
N VAL A 88 1.26 -4.62 11.73
CA VAL A 88 1.91 -3.33 11.45
C VAL A 88 1.52 -2.32 12.53
N ARG A 89 2.51 -1.59 13.01
CA ARG A 89 2.37 -0.51 13.99
C ARG A 89 3.16 0.69 13.51
N SER A 90 2.83 1.86 13.98
CA SER A 90 3.62 3.06 13.71
C SER A 90 3.73 3.94 14.93
N LEU A 91 4.77 4.76 14.93
CA LEU A 91 5.00 5.81 15.93
C LEU A 91 5.76 6.95 15.29
N ASN A 92 5.58 8.14 15.81
CA ASN A 92 6.40 9.30 15.47
C ASN A 92 7.56 9.44 16.46
N SER A 93 8.74 9.73 15.93
CA SER A 93 9.95 9.88 16.70
C SER A 93 10.68 11.17 16.32
N HIS A 94 11.56 11.60 17.19
CA HIS A 94 12.30 12.85 17.07
C HIS A 94 13.78 12.61 17.38
N GLY A 95 14.66 12.98 16.46
CA GLY A 95 16.11 12.93 16.62
C GLY A 95 16.69 14.33 16.72
N ILE A 96 17.78 14.49 17.48
CA ILE A 96 18.48 15.77 17.65
C ILE A 96 19.98 15.52 17.61
N VAL A 97 20.72 16.30 16.79
CA VAL A 97 22.18 16.27 16.74
C VAL A 97 22.75 17.68 16.61
N ALA A 98 23.99 17.87 17.07
CA ALA A 98 24.74 19.10 16.82
C ALA A 98 25.33 19.06 15.41
N ILE A 99 25.27 20.19 14.69
CA ILE A 99 25.91 20.39 13.38
C ILE A 99 27.39 20.69 13.60
N ARG A 100 28.29 19.86 13.06
CA ARG A 100 29.74 19.96 13.36
C ARG A 100 30.41 21.16 12.73
N ASN A 101 30.08 21.49 11.50
CA ASN A 101 30.79 22.50 10.69
C ASN A 101 29.97 23.78 10.44
N LYS A 102 28.93 24.04 11.25
CA LYS A 102 27.99 25.15 11.09
C LYS A 102 27.16 25.08 9.75
N GLU A 103 27.34 24.06 8.96
CA GLU A 103 26.61 23.78 7.71
C GLU A 103 26.22 22.31 7.72
N VAL A 104 24.95 22.02 7.43
CA VAL A 104 24.39 20.68 7.46
C VAL A 104 24.96 19.86 6.30
N THR A 105 25.54 18.73 6.62
CA THR A 105 26.07 17.75 5.68
C THR A 105 25.15 16.53 5.59
N ALA A 106 25.36 15.66 4.57
CA ALA A 106 24.66 14.39 4.47
C ALA A 106 24.93 13.50 5.70
N GLU A 107 26.16 13.54 6.26
CA GLU A 107 26.50 12.81 7.50
C GLU A 107 25.69 13.30 8.70
N ASP A 108 25.39 14.61 8.79
CA ASP A 108 24.55 15.16 9.86
C ASP A 108 23.11 14.67 9.72
N VAL A 109 22.58 14.59 8.50
CA VAL A 109 21.25 14.03 8.20
C VAL A 109 21.20 12.56 8.60
N ASP A 110 22.21 11.76 8.23
CA ASP A 110 22.29 10.36 8.62
C ASP A 110 22.29 10.21 10.15
N ARG A 111 23.10 11.00 10.85
CA ARG A 111 23.17 10.98 12.32
C ARG A 111 21.86 11.37 13.00
N VAL A 112 21.13 12.36 12.49
CA VAL A 112 19.88 12.78 13.10
C VAL A 112 18.76 11.75 12.86
N ILE A 113 18.76 11.08 11.70
CA ILE A 113 17.84 9.97 11.44
C ILE A 113 18.18 8.77 12.33
N ASP A 114 19.47 8.42 12.51
CA ASP A 114 19.89 7.35 13.41
C ASP A 114 19.51 7.68 14.88
N ALA A 115 19.61 8.94 15.28
CA ALA A 115 19.14 9.37 16.59
C ALA A 115 17.61 9.21 16.75
N ALA A 116 16.83 9.58 15.73
CA ALA A 116 15.39 9.38 15.73
C ALA A 116 14.99 7.90 15.72
N ARG A 117 15.81 7.05 15.10
CA ARG A 117 15.61 5.58 15.05
C ARG A 117 15.86 4.89 16.40
N ALA A 118 16.60 5.49 17.31
CA ALA A 118 16.99 4.89 18.58
C ALA A 118 15.82 4.83 19.59
N VAL A 119 14.69 4.26 19.15
CA VAL A 119 13.48 4.04 19.96
C VAL A 119 13.39 2.57 20.38
N ALA A 120 12.83 2.34 21.57
CA ALA A 120 12.56 0.99 22.04
C ALA A 120 11.39 0.40 21.25
N ILE A 121 11.64 -0.70 20.55
CA ILE A 121 10.61 -1.50 19.87
C ILE A 121 10.52 -2.88 20.51
N PRO A 122 9.33 -3.56 20.50
CA PRO A 122 9.21 -4.92 20.99
C PRO A 122 10.17 -5.88 20.26
N ALA A 123 10.64 -6.91 20.95
CA ALA A 123 11.66 -7.84 20.43
C ALA A 123 11.17 -8.70 19.23
N ASP A 124 9.86 -8.83 19.06
CA ASP A 124 9.21 -9.55 17.97
C ASP A 124 8.88 -8.64 16.75
N GLN A 125 9.23 -7.35 16.85
CA GLN A 125 9.00 -6.35 15.83
C GLN A 125 10.31 -5.92 15.17
N LYS A 126 10.24 -5.55 13.90
CA LYS A 126 11.33 -4.87 13.20
C LYS A 126 10.84 -3.59 12.54
N ILE A 127 11.74 -2.64 12.36
CA ILE A 127 11.46 -1.42 11.59
C ILE A 127 11.35 -1.80 10.12
N LEU A 128 10.21 -1.46 9.51
CA LEU A 128 9.96 -1.61 8.08
C LEU A 128 10.35 -0.33 7.34
N HIS A 129 9.93 0.84 7.86
CA HIS A 129 10.22 2.13 7.25
C HIS A 129 10.57 3.18 8.31
N ILE A 130 11.46 4.10 7.93
CA ILE A 130 11.70 5.37 8.62
C ILE A 130 11.47 6.47 7.60
N LEU A 131 10.38 7.23 7.77
CA LEU A 131 9.89 8.21 6.82
C LEU A 131 10.06 9.61 7.41
N PRO A 132 11.03 10.41 6.93
CA PRO A 132 11.22 11.78 7.39
C PRO A 132 9.95 12.61 7.12
N GLN A 133 9.54 13.39 8.13
CA GLN A 133 8.38 14.29 8.04
C GLN A 133 8.82 15.71 7.79
N GLU A 134 9.79 16.18 8.56
CA GLU A 134 10.42 17.48 8.44
C GLU A 134 11.73 17.52 9.22
N PHE A 135 12.57 18.48 8.86
CA PHE A 135 13.76 18.83 9.61
C PHE A 135 13.59 20.22 10.24
N LEU A 136 14.29 20.43 11.35
CA LEU A 136 14.38 21.71 12.02
C LEU A 136 15.86 22.07 12.17
N ILE A 137 16.20 23.33 11.87
CA ILE A 137 17.53 23.87 12.10
C ILE A 137 17.40 25.03 13.09
N ASP A 138 18.00 24.87 14.29
CA ASP A 138 17.87 25.78 15.43
C ASP A 138 16.39 25.94 15.84
N SER A 139 15.71 26.99 15.36
CA SER A 139 14.28 27.24 15.61
C SER A 139 13.43 27.30 14.36
N GLN A 140 14.01 27.03 13.19
CA GLN A 140 13.31 27.05 11.91
C GLN A 140 12.72 25.68 11.62
N GLU A 141 11.41 25.60 11.52
CA GLU A 141 10.63 24.40 11.21
C GLU A 141 10.33 24.29 9.70
N GLY A 142 9.77 23.14 9.27
CA GLY A 142 9.24 22.92 7.92
C GLY A 142 10.32 22.73 6.84
N ILE A 143 11.55 22.43 7.22
CA ILE A 143 12.65 22.20 6.26
C ILE A 143 12.53 20.78 5.72
N ARG A 144 12.55 20.63 4.40
CA ARG A 144 12.54 19.32 3.72
C ARG A 144 13.92 18.87 3.26
N GLU A 145 14.74 19.81 2.80
CA GLU A 145 16.10 19.57 2.34
C GLU A 145 17.09 20.40 3.17
N PRO A 146 17.60 19.84 4.27
CA PRO A 146 18.44 20.60 5.21
C PRO A 146 19.91 20.73 4.75
N ILE A 147 20.39 19.90 3.78
CA ILE A 147 21.79 19.86 3.35
C ILE A 147 22.21 21.21 2.76
N GLY A 148 23.35 21.73 3.23
CA GLY A 148 23.88 23.04 2.82
C GLY A 148 23.34 24.22 3.62
N MET A 149 22.36 24.02 4.50
CA MET A 149 21.85 25.07 5.37
C MET A 149 22.78 25.29 6.58
N SER A 150 22.90 26.55 7.02
CA SER A 150 23.72 26.92 8.18
C SER A 150 22.93 26.81 9.47
N GLY A 151 23.57 26.31 10.54
CA GLY A 151 22.97 26.19 11.86
C GLY A 151 23.91 25.51 12.87
N VAL A 152 23.43 25.34 14.09
CA VAL A 152 24.14 24.70 15.19
C VAL A 152 23.51 23.39 15.61
N ARG A 153 22.16 23.27 15.46
CA ARG A 153 21.37 22.12 15.88
C ARG A 153 20.48 21.67 14.74
N LEU A 154 20.57 20.39 14.38
CA LEU A 154 19.68 19.74 13.43
C LEU A 154 18.75 18.79 14.19
N GLU A 155 17.47 18.89 13.92
CA GLU A 155 16.44 17.98 14.42
C GLU A 155 15.71 17.32 13.23
N ALA A 156 15.23 16.09 13.42
CA ALA A 156 14.40 15.40 12.45
C ALA A 156 13.17 14.83 13.15
N LYS A 157 11.99 15.11 12.62
CA LYS A 157 10.76 14.39 12.96
C LYS A 157 10.56 13.28 11.91
N VAL A 158 10.33 12.07 12.37
CA VAL A 158 10.19 10.89 11.49
C VAL A 158 8.98 10.07 11.88
N HIS A 159 8.34 9.46 10.89
CA HIS A 159 7.34 8.41 11.07
C HIS A 159 8.03 7.05 10.95
N ILE A 160 7.99 6.25 12.01
CA ILE A 160 8.57 4.90 12.05
C ILE A 160 7.45 3.90 11.93
N VAL A 161 7.55 3.02 10.95
CA VAL A 161 6.65 1.88 10.77
C VAL A 161 7.37 0.61 11.16
N THR A 162 6.76 -0.17 12.04
CA THR A 162 7.24 -1.48 12.48
C THR A 162 6.25 -2.58 12.08
N GLY A 163 6.74 -3.79 11.96
CA GLY A 163 5.90 -4.96 11.71
C GLY A 163 6.49 -6.20 12.37
N ALA A 164 5.66 -7.24 12.54
CA ALA A 164 6.16 -8.51 13.07
C ALA A 164 7.28 -9.05 12.18
N GLU A 165 8.43 -9.34 12.77
CA GLU A 165 9.61 -9.84 12.04
C GLU A 165 9.30 -11.13 11.29
N SER A 166 8.58 -12.05 11.94
CA SER A 166 8.16 -13.32 11.33
C SER A 166 7.25 -13.14 10.11
N ALA A 167 6.38 -12.12 10.10
CA ALA A 167 5.50 -11.84 8.96
C ALA A 167 6.31 -11.36 7.76
N ALA A 168 7.22 -10.42 7.95
CA ALA A 168 8.10 -9.93 6.88
C ALA A 168 9.03 -11.05 6.36
N GLN A 169 9.62 -11.87 7.25
CA GLN A 169 10.43 -13.03 6.87
C GLN A 169 9.64 -14.05 6.06
N ASN A 170 8.37 -14.31 6.38
CA ASN A 170 7.54 -15.26 5.63
C ASN A 170 7.25 -14.76 4.22
N ILE A 171 7.01 -13.45 4.01
CA ILE A 171 6.89 -12.85 2.68
C ILE A 171 8.18 -13.05 1.89
N VAL A 172 9.33 -12.67 2.46
CA VAL A 172 10.65 -12.82 1.82
C VAL A 172 10.92 -14.30 1.46
N LYS A 173 10.64 -15.24 2.38
CA LYS A 173 10.79 -16.68 2.10
C LYS A 173 9.90 -17.15 0.95
N CYS A 174 8.64 -16.69 0.86
CA CYS A 174 7.75 -17.06 -0.23
C CYS A 174 8.31 -16.57 -1.58
N VAL A 175 8.77 -15.33 -1.65
CA VAL A 175 9.36 -14.75 -2.86
C VAL A 175 10.66 -15.47 -3.27
N GLN A 176 11.56 -15.73 -2.30
CA GLN A 176 12.82 -16.43 -2.56
C GLN A 176 12.61 -17.87 -3.02
N ARG A 177 11.59 -18.58 -2.50
CA ARG A 177 11.22 -19.92 -2.97
C ARG A 177 10.68 -19.97 -4.39
N CYS A 178 10.26 -18.81 -4.94
CA CYS A 178 9.95 -18.65 -6.36
C CYS A 178 11.20 -18.36 -7.23
N GLY A 179 12.40 -18.32 -6.64
CA GLY A 179 13.65 -18.00 -7.34
C GLY A 179 13.90 -16.50 -7.53
N LEU A 180 13.14 -15.65 -6.84
CA LEU A 180 13.19 -14.19 -6.98
C LEU A 180 13.96 -13.54 -5.82
N ALA A 181 14.71 -12.49 -6.11
CA ALA A 181 15.29 -11.61 -5.09
C ALA A 181 14.24 -10.58 -4.64
N VAL A 182 14.27 -10.20 -3.36
CA VAL A 182 13.47 -9.10 -2.82
C VAL A 182 14.33 -7.86 -2.75
N GLU A 183 13.98 -6.83 -3.53
CA GLU A 183 14.66 -5.53 -3.51
C GLU A 183 14.32 -4.75 -2.24
N ASP A 184 13.03 -4.72 -1.89
CA ASP A 184 12.53 -4.11 -0.67
C ASP A 184 11.16 -4.68 -0.30
N VAL A 185 10.79 -4.57 1.00
CA VAL A 185 9.46 -4.89 1.52
C VAL A 185 8.77 -3.59 1.90
N VAL A 186 7.75 -3.23 1.14
CA VAL A 186 7.12 -1.91 1.18
C VAL A 186 5.73 -1.99 1.78
N LEU A 187 5.43 -1.09 2.71
CA LEU A 187 4.09 -0.95 3.29
C LEU A 187 3.05 -0.64 2.20
N GLU A 188 1.95 -1.41 2.12
CA GLU A 188 0.99 -1.34 1.01
C GLU A 188 0.34 0.04 0.88
N GLN A 189 -0.13 0.67 1.97
CA GLN A 189 -0.69 2.02 1.89
C GLN A 189 0.34 3.10 1.52
N LEU A 190 1.62 2.90 1.84
CA LEU A 190 2.68 3.77 1.35
C LEU A 190 2.84 3.59 -0.17
N ALA A 191 2.88 2.35 -0.65
CA ALA A 191 2.94 2.07 -2.08
C ALA A 191 1.73 2.67 -2.82
N SER A 192 0.50 2.37 -2.38
CA SER A 192 -0.74 2.89 -2.99
C SER A 192 -0.75 4.42 -3.07
N SER A 193 -0.15 5.12 -2.08
CA SER A 193 -0.08 6.59 -2.08
C SER A 193 0.74 7.17 -3.24
N TYR A 194 1.75 6.44 -3.73
CA TYR A 194 2.50 6.86 -4.93
C TYR A 194 1.68 6.76 -6.20
N ALA A 195 0.74 5.82 -6.24
CA ALA A 195 -0.09 5.58 -7.43
C ALA A 195 -1.30 6.50 -7.50
N VAL A 196 -1.92 6.86 -6.36
CA VAL A 196 -3.28 7.44 -6.37
C VAL A 196 -3.39 8.85 -5.81
N LEU A 197 -2.40 9.36 -5.08
CA LEU A 197 -2.42 10.69 -4.48
C LEU A 197 -1.63 11.69 -5.31
N ALA A 198 -2.23 12.88 -5.52
CA ALA A 198 -1.53 14.03 -6.05
C ALA A 198 -0.67 14.71 -4.97
N ASP A 199 0.39 15.40 -5.39
CA ASP A 199 1.28 16.11 -4.45
C ASP A 199 0.55 17.24 -3.72
N ASP A 200 -0.36 17.94 -4.37
CA ASP A 200 -1.20 18.98 -3.75
C ASP A 200 -2.10 18.40 -2.65
N GLU A 201 -2.65 17.20 -2.83
CA GLU A 201 -3.43 16.52 -1.79
C GLU A 201 -2.57 16.18 -0.56
N LYS A 202 -1.36 15.65 -0.80
CA LYS A 202 -0.40 15.36 0.29
C LYS A 202 0.02 16.63 1.04
N GLU A 203 0.13 17.73 0.33
CA GLU A 203 0.48 19.03 0.92
C GLU A 203 -0.65 19.58 1.77
N LEU A 204 -1.88 19.64 1.23
CA LEU A 204 -3.06 20.18 1.90
C LEU A 204 -3.54 19.32 3.08
N GLY A 205 -3.22 18.04 3.07
CA GLY A 205 -3.69 17.05 4.03
C GLY A 205 -4.78 16.15 3.46
N VAL A 206 -4.50 14.86 3.40
CA VAL A 206 -5.38 13.82 2.83
C VAL A 206 -5.26 12.51 3.61
N CYS A 207 -6.37 11.81 3.73
CA CYS A 207 -6.41 10.43 4.21
C CYS A 207 -6.54 9.47 3.01
N LEU A 208 -5.57 8.61 2.80
CA LEU A 208 -5.69 7.46 1.91
C LEU A 208 -6.25 6.27 2.68
N VAL A 209 -7.24 5.61 2.09
CA VAL A 209 -7.86 4.39 2.62
C VAL A 209 -7.82 3.33 1.52
N ASP A 210 -6.97 2.33 1.66
CA ASP A 210 -6.86 1.19 0.75
C ASP A 210 -7.70 0.03 1.29
N ILE A 211 -8.84 -0.24 0.65
CA ILE A 211 -9.80 -1.28 1.08
C ILE A 211 -9.53 -2.55 0.27
N GLY A 212 -8.75 -3.44 0.85
CA GLY A 212 -8.39 -4.72 0.27
C GLY A 212 -9.46 -5.81 0.42
N GLY A 213 -9.01 -7.07 0.39
CA GLY A 213 -9.85 -8.22 0.72
C GLY A 213 -9.90 -8.50 2.21
N GLY A 214 -8.75 -8.51 2.89
CA GLY A 214 -8.63 -8.89 4.30
C GLY A 214 -8.33 -7.76 5.28
N THR A 215 -7.81 -6.64 4.80
CA THR A 215 -7.43 -5.44 5.56
C THR A 215 -7.88 -4.18 4.87
N THR A 216 -8.08 -3.13 5.66
CA THR A 216 -8.19 -1.75 5.21
C THR A 216 -7.03 -0.97 5.80
N ASP A 217 -6.21 -0.41 4.93
CA ASP A 217 -4.94 0.20 5.26
C ASP A 217 -5.05 1.72 5.11
N ILE A 218 -4.67 2.46 6.16
CA ILE A 218 -4.84 3.91 6.26
C ILE A 218 -3.47 4.58 6.24
N ALA A 219 -3.34 5.67 5.47
CA ALA A 219 -2.20 6.56 5.52
C ALA A 219 -2.66 8.02 5.48
N VAL A 220 -2.23 8.83 6.44
CA VAL A 220 -2.52 10.26 6.50
C VAL A 220 -1.30 11.05 6.09
N PHE A 221 -1.49 11.96 5.15
CA PHE A 221 -0.46 12.90 4.68
C PHE A 221 -0.86 14.32 5.02
N SER A 222 0.11 15.15 5.36
CA SER A 222 -0.04 16.60 5.53
C SER A 222 1.32 17.27 5.44
N GLY A 223 1.40 18.42 4.79
CA GLY A 223 2.67 19.10 4.52
C GLY A 223 3.60 18.23 3.67
N GLY A 224 3.06 17.47 2.71
CA GLY A 224 3.80 16.60 1.79
C GLY A 224 4.41 15.34 2.42
N ALA A 225 4.21 15.10 3.73
CA ALA A 225 4.80 13.98 4.44
C ALA A 225 3.74 13.09 5.10
N ILE A 226 4.07 11.81 5.27
CA ILE A 226 3.22 10.88 6.00
C ILE A 226 3.26 11.20 7.50
N ARG A 227 2.08 11.31 8.10
CA ARG A 227 1.90 11.69 9.52
C ARG A 227 1.42 10.54 10.37
N HIS A 228 0.60 9.66 9.80
CA HIS A 228 0.01 8.53 10.51
C HIS A 228 -0.24 7.36 9.56
N THR A 229 -0.14 6.15 10.08
CA THR A 229 -0.57 4.92 9.41
C THR A 229 -1.30 4.02 10.38
N ALA A 230 -2.35 3.36 9.90
CA ALA A 230 -3.12 2.39 10.68
C ALA A 230 -3.62 1.26 9.79
N VAL A 231 -4.02 0.15 10.40
CA VAL A 231 -4.60 -1.01 9.72
C VAL A 231 -5.86 -1.45 10.47
N ILE A 232 -6.97 -1.55 9.75
CA ILE A 232 -8.23 -2.08 10.24
C ILE A 232 -8.44 -3.49 9.67
N PRO A 233 -8.66 -4.52 10.48
CA PRO A 233 -8.80 -5.91 10.02
C PRO A 233 -10.24 -6.23 9.53
N ILE A 234 -10.87 -5.27 8.86
CA ILE A 234 -12.18 -5.36 8.21
C ILE A 234 -12.03 -4.89 6.77
N ALA A 235 -12.51 -5.68 5.82
CA ALA A 235 -12.46 -5.37 4.38
C ALA A 235 -13.43 -6.25 3.59
N GLY A 236 -13.18 -6.50 2.31
CA GLY A 236 -14.07 -7.21 1.39
C GLY A 236 -14.47 -8.63 1.80
N ASP A 237 -13.61 -9.38 2.51
CA ASP A 237 -13.90 -10.75 2.96
C ASP A 237 -15.02 -10.78 4.02
N GLN A 238 -15.09 -9.76 4.87
CA GLN A 238 -16.17 -9.65 5.85
C GLN A 238 -17.51 -9.40 5.17
N VAL A 239 -17.55 -8.56 4.13
CA VAL A 239 -18.73 -8.34 3.29
C VAL A 239 -19.19 -9.65 2.64
N THR A 240 -18.25 -10.42 2.07
CA THR A 240 -18.55 -11.74 1.50
C THR A 240 -19.14 -12.70 2.53
N ASN A 241 -18.55 -12.70 3.74
CA ASN A 241 -19.05 -13.54 4.81
C ASN A 241 -20.46 -13.13 5.27
N ASP A 242 -20.75 -11.82 5.39
CA ASP A 242 -22.07 -11.32 5.76
C ASP A 242 -23.13 -11.73 4.72
N ILE A 243 -22.80 -11.62 3.43
CA ILE A 243 -23.64 -12.10 2.33
C ILE A 243 -23.87 -13.60 2.44
N ALA A 244 -22.79 -14.40 2.63
CA ALA A 244 -22.89 -15.85 2.74
C ALA A 244 -23.82 -16.29 3.87
N VAL A 245 -23.68 -15.67 5.05
CA VAL A 245 -24.46 -15.98 6.24
C VAL A 245 -25.92 -15.50 6.08
N SER A 246 -26.12 -14.25 5.71
CA SER A 246 -27.45 -13.63 5.62
C SER A 246 -28.29 -14.27 4.52
N LEU A 247 -27.68 -14.50 3.35
CA LEU A 247 -28.35 -15.11 2.22
C LEU A 247 -28.27 -16.64 2.20
N ARG A 248 -27.57 -17.26 3.17
CA ARG A 248 -27.39 -18.72 3.27
C ARG A 248 -26.94 -19.33 1.94
N THR A 249 -25.90 -18.74 1.36
CA THR A 249 -25.27 -19.14 0.09
C THR A 249 -23.82 -19.58 0.34
N PRO A 250 -23.25 -20.48 -0.47
CA PRO A 250 -21.83 -20.82 -0.37
C PRO A 250 -20.93 -19.59 -0.57
N THR A 251 -19.81 -19.51 0.16
CA THR A 251 -18.92 -18.34 0.17
C THR A 251 -18.44 -17.92 -1.21
N HIS A 252 -18.14 -18.89 -2.12
CA HIS A 252 -17.73 -18.56 -3.47
C HIS A 252 -18.82 -17.87 -4.28
N HIS A 253 -20.08 -18.30 -4.13
CA HIS A 253 -21.22 -17.61 -4.74
C HIS A 253 -21.51 -16.26 -4.08
N ALA A 254 -21.31 -16.14 -2.76
CA ALA A 254 -21.40 -14.85 -2.08
C ALA A 254 -20.39 -13.84 -2.64
N GLU A 255 -19.15 -14.28 -2.94
CA GLU A 255 -18.14 -13.44 -3.57
C GLU A 255 -18.54 -13.00 -4.99
N GLU A 256 -19.06 -13.93 -5.81
CA GLU A 256 -19.57 -13.63 -7.15
C GLU A 256 -20.73 -12.63 -7.10
N ILE A 257 -21.68 -12.83 -6.19
CA ILE A 257 -22.84 -11.96 -5.95
C ILE A 257 -22.36 -10.56 -5.49
N LYS A 258 -21.41 -10.50 -4.56
CA LYS A 258 -20.79 -9.26 -4.10
C LYS A 258 -20.20 -8.47 -5.27
N MET A 259 -19.34 -9.09 -6.05
CA MET A 259 -18.66 -8.42 -7.16
C MET A 259 -19.61 -7.92 -8.25
N LYS A 260 -20.75 -8.60 -8.46
CA LYS A 260 -21.63 -8.33 -9.58
C LYS A 260 -22.82 -7.43 -9.25
N TYR A 261 -23.35 -7.54 -8.04
CA TYR A 261 -24.65 -6.97 -7.70
C TYR A 261 -24.68 -6.14 -6.41
N ALA A 262 -23.64 -6.22 -5.58
CA ALA A 262 -23.68 -5.54 -4.29
C ALA A 262 -23.59 -4.01 -4.46
N CYS A 263 -24.19 -3.32 -3.49
CA CYS A 263 -24.18 -1.87 -3.37
C CYS A 263 -24.00 -1.52 -1.89
N ALA A 264 -23.13 -0.56 -1.60
CA ALA A 264 -22.84 -0.11 -0.24
C ALA A 264 -23.88 0.89 0.30
N LEU A 265 -24.74 1.42 -0.55
CA LEU A 265 -25.78 2.37 -0.19
C LEU A 265 -27.13 1.88 -0.74
N SER A 266 -28.02 1.39 0.14
CA SER A 266 -29.27 0.71 -0.25
C SER A 266 -30.21 1.59 -1.07
N GLN A 267 -30.13 2.90 -0.88
CA GLN A 267 -30.91 3.89 -1.65
C GLN A 267 -30.57 3.92 -3.14
N LEU A 268 -29.34 3.51 -3.53
CA LEU A 268 -28.90 3.42 -4.92
C LEU A 268 -29.28 2.11 -5.58
N ALA A 269 -29.59 1.06 -4.78
CA ALA A 269 -29.97 -0.24 -5.31
C ALA A 269 -31.39 -0.20 -5.85
N ASN A 270 -31.55 -0.59 -7.16
CA ASN A 270 -32.86 -0.62 -7.79
C ASN A 270 -33.74 -1.73 -7.15
N SER A 271 -34.88 -1.34 -6.59
CA SER A 271 -35.82 -2.25 -5.93
C SER A 271 -36.49 -3.26 -6.89
N ASP A 272 -36.58 -2.93 -8.17
CA ASP A 272 -37.21 -3.78 -9.20
C ASP A 272 -36.21 -4.80 -9.79
N GLU A 273 -34.90 -4.63 -9.51
CA GLU A 273 -33.87 -5.57 -9.93
C GLU A 273 -33.85 -6.79 -9.01
N THR A 274 -33.93 -7.98 -9.61
CA THR A 274 -33.85 -9.24 -8.86
C THR A 274 -32.57 -10.00 -9.22
N ILE A 275 -31.96 -10.58 -8.20
CA ILE A 275 -30.77 -11.41 -8.32
C ILE A 275 -31.10 -12.87 -7.99
N GLU A 276 -30.39 -13.79 -8.62
CA GLU A 276 -30.47 -15.22 -8.32
C GLU A 276 -29.39 -15.60 -7.31
N VAL A 277 -29.81 -16.20 -6.20
CA VAL A 277 -28.92 -16.59 -5.09
C VAL A 277 -28.95 -18.12 -4.96
N PRO A 278 -27.84 -18.79 -5.30
CA PRO A 278 -27.68 -20.21 -5.07
C PRO A 278 -27.81 -20.55 -3.59
N SER A 279 -28.49 -21.65 -3.28
CA SER A 279 -28.68 -22.08 -1.88
C SER A 279 -27.61 -23.10 -1.47
N VAL A 280 -27.36 -23.22 -0.16
CA VAL A 280 -26.49 -24.27 0.39
C VAL A 280 -27.18 -25.63 0.26
N GLY A 281 -26.44 -26.65 -0.17
CA GLY A 281 -26.94 -28.01 -0.42
C GLY A 281 -27.78 -28.11 -1.69
N ASP A 282 -28.61 -29.18 -1.80
CA ASP A 282 -29.40 -29.48 -3.00
C ASP A 282 -30.70 -28.63 -3.12
N ARG A 283 -30.74 -27.46 -2.53
CA ARG A 283 -31.90 -26.57 -2.58
C ARG A 283 -31.83 -25.72 -3.86
N PRO A 284 -33.00 -25.44 -4.50
CA PRO A 284 -33.04 -24.57 -5.66
C PRO A 284 -32.56 -23.15 -5.32
N ALA A 285 -32.00 -22.47 -6.30
CA ALA A 285 -31.65 -21.06 -6.20
C ALA A 285 -32.92 -20.22 -5.92
N ARG A 286 -32.74 -19.12 -5.20
CA ARG A 286 -33.81 -18.19 -4.82
C ARG A 286 -33.64 -16.87 -5.55
N ARG A 287 -34.76 -16.21 -5.84
CA ARG A 287 -34.73 -14.83 -6.32
C ARG A 287 -34.94 -13.86 -5.17
N LEU A 288 -34.11 -12.86 -5.07
CA LEU A 288 -34.18 -11.79 -4.07
C LEU A 288 -34.09 -10.44 -4.77
N ALA A 289 -34.69 -9.39 -4.20
CA ALA A 289 -34.47 -8.03 -4.66
C ALA A 289 -32.99 -7.63 -4.43
N ARG A 290 -32.39 -6.91 -5.36
CA ARG A 290 -31.02 -6.37 -5.20
C ARG A 290 -30.91 -5.47 -3.97
N GLN A 291 -31.97 -4.76 -3.65
CA GLN A 291 -32.06 -3.94 -2.44
C GLN A 291 -31.84 -4.75 -1.16
N THR A 292 -32.37 -5.98 -1.08
CA THR A 292 -32.14 -6.88 0.07
C THR A 292 -30.66 -7.24 0.23
N LEU A 293 -29.91 -7.37 -0.88
CA LEU A 293 -28.47 -7.54 -0.82
C LEU A 293 -27.78 -6.28 -0.30
N ALA A 294 -28.19 -5.11 -0.77
CA ALA A 294 -27.63 -3.83 -0.31
C ALA A 294 -27.87 -3.62 1.20
N GLU A 295 -29.04 -3.95 1.72
CA GLU A 295 -29.37 -3.92 3.16
C GLU A 295 -28.46 -4.84 4.03
N VAL A 296 -27.82 -5.84 3.43
CA VAL A 296 -26.81 -6.69 4.10
C VAL A 296 -25.43 -6.05 4.02
N VAL A 297 -25.10 -5.38 2.92
CA VAL A 297 -23.76 -4.84 2.63
C VAL A 297 -23.54 -3.49 3.31
N GLU A 298 -24.51 -2.58 3.26
CA GLU A 298 -24.42 -1.21 3.78
C GLU A 298 -23.96 -1.15 5.24
N PRO A 299 -24.52 -1.89 6.20
CA PRO A 299 -24.08 -1.83 7.60
C PRO A 299 -22.60 -2.19 7.80
N ARG A 300 -22.05 -3.04 6.92
CA ARG A 300 -20.63 -3.39 7.00
C ARG A 300 -19.72 -2.25 6.51
N TYR A 301 -20.13 -1.54 5.47
CA TYR A 301 -19.39 -0.35 5.01
C TYR A 301 -19.55 0.81 5.99
N GLU A 302 -20.73 1.01 6.57
CA GLU A 302 -20.95 1.99 7.65
C GLU A 302 -20.02 1.72 8.84
N GLU A 303 -19.94 0.48 9.31
CA GLU A 303 -19.02 0.08 10.38
C GLU A 303 -17.58 0.36 10.01
N LEU A 304 -17.16 -0.02 8.80
CA LEU A 304 -15.79 0.22 8.33
C LEU A 304 -15.45 1.71 8.32
N PHE A 305 -16.29 2.54 7.74
CA PHE A 305 -16.06 3.99 7.65
C PHE A 305 -16.14 4.66 9.04
N ALA A 306 -17.03 4.19 9.92
CA ALA A 306 -17.08 4.67 11.31
C ALA A 306 -15.78 4.34 12.07
N LEU A 307 -15.21 3.17 11.89
CA LEU A 307 -13.92 2.78 12.49
C LEU A 307 -12.76 3.62 11.94
N ILE A 308 -12.75 3.92 10.62
CA ILE A 308 -11.74 4.80 10.02
C ILE A 308 -11.86 6.21 10.60
N ARG A 309 -13.08 6.75 10.70
CA ARG A 309 -13.32 8.08 11.30
C ARG A 309 -12.87 8.13 12.76
N GLU A 310 -13.18 7.09 13.55
CA GLU A 310 -12.73 7.01 14.94
C GLU A 310 -11.20 6.95 15.04
N GLU A 311 -10.52 6.25 14.13
CA GLU A 311 -9.06 6.23 14.06
C GLU A 311 -8.49 7.62 13.74
N LEU A 312 -9.06 8.34 12.78
CA LEU A 312 -8.65 9.71 12.43
C LEU A 312 -8.84 10.66 13.62
N ARG A 313 -9.96 10.54 14.34
CA ARG A 313 -10.24 11.35 15.53
C ARG A 313 -9.30 11.01 16.68
N ARG A 314 -9.07 9.72 16.97
CA ARG A 314 -8.18 9.24 18.01
C ARG A 314 -6.73 9.66 17.78
N SER A 315 -6.29 9.67 16.54
CA SER A 315 -4.94 10.09 16.14
C SER A 315 -4.77 11.60 16.01
N GLY A 316 -5.88 12.38 16.08
CA GLY A 316 -5.87 13.84 15.98
C GLY A 316 -5.75 14.40 14.57
N PHE A 317 -6.01 13.59 13.53
CA PHE A 317 -5.85 14.00 12.14
C PHE A 317 -7.16 14.34 11.43
N GLU A 318 -8.32 14.17 12.05
CA GLU A 318 -9.62 14.46 11.43
C GLU A 318 -9.71 15.91 10.90
N GLU A 319 -9.14 16.90 11.63
CA GLU A 319 -9.21 18.31 11.24
C GLU A 319 -8.10 18.77 10.28
N VAL A 320 -7.07 17.95 10.03
CA VAL A 320 -5.91 18.36 9.21
C VAL A 320 -5.96 17.82 7.78
N ILE A 321 -6.94 17.00 7.44
CA ILE A 321 -7.13 16.41 6.10
C ILE A 321 -8.04 17.28 5.23
N ALA A 322 -7.60 18.49 4.94
CA ALA A 322 -8.41 19.48 4.18
C ALA A 322 -8.79 19.02 2.75
N ALA A 323 -7.97 18.17 2.14
CA ALA A 323 -8.29 17.56 0.84
C ALA A 323 -9.28 16.37 0.95
N GLY A 324 -9.68 15.98 2.18
CA GLY A 324 -10.64 14.91 2.40
C GLY A 324 -10.04 13.51 2.35
N VAL A 325 -10.81 12.55 1.84
CA VAL A 325 -10.46 11.13 1.86
C VAL A 325 -10.37 10.58 0.44
N VAL A 326 -9.35 9.79 0.17
CA VAL A 326 -9.20 9.04 -1.08
C VAL A 326 -9.33 7.56 -0.75
N ILE A 327 -10.38 6.92 -1.26
CA ILE A 327 -10.56 5.47 -1.12
C ILE A 327 -10.03 4.75 -2.35
N THR A 328 -9.30 3.65 -2.16
CA THR A 328 -8.75 2.82 -3.22
C THR A 328 -8.80 1.34 -2.82
N GLY A 329 -8.24 0.46 -3.65
CA GLY A 329 -8.32 -0.99 -3.42
C GLY A 329 -9.54 -1.64 -4.06
N GLY A 330 -9.55 -2.96 -4.09
CA GLY A 330 -10.58 -3.72 -4.80
C GLY A 330 -12.00 -3.50 -4.26
N SER A 331 -12.13 -3.37 -2.94
CA SER A 331 -13.43 -3.18 -2.28
C SER A 331 -13.93 -1.73 -2.33
N ALA A 332 -13.07 -0.75 -2.60
CA ALA A 332 -13.47 0.64 -2.82
C ALA A 332 -14.29 0.85 -4.11
N LYS A 333 -14.29 -0.13 -5.01
CA LYS A 333 -15.12 -0.10 -6.25
C LYS A 333 -16.59 -0.41 -6.02
N MET A 334 -16.98 -0.78 -4.82
CA MET A 334 -18.37 -1.05 -4.48
C MET A 334 -19.23 0.14 -4.86
N GLU A 335 -20.31 -0.10 -5.61
CA GLU A 335 -21.30 0.93 -5.94
C GLU A 335 -21.84 1.57 -4.64
N GLY A 336 -21.91 2.88 -4.58
CA GLY A 336 -22.34 3.62 -3.40
C GLY A 336 -21.30 3.77 -2.29
N ALA A 337 -20.07 3.23 -2.46
CA ALA A 337 -19.04 3.32 -1.42
C ALA A 337 -18.52 4.75 -1.22
N VAL A 338 -18.36 5.53 -2.29
CA VAL A 338 -17.93 6.93 -2.22
C VAL A 338 -19.00 7.76 -1.53
N GLU A 339 -20.24 7.64 -1.96
CA GLU A 339 -21.39 8.37 -1.42
C GLU A 339 -21.60 8.09 0.07
N LEU A 340 -21.58 6.81 0.46
CA LEU A 340 -21.68 6.42 1.87
C LEU A 340 -20.49 6.93 2.71
N ALA A 341 -19.28 6.89 2.13
CA ALA A 341 -18.10 7.43 2.80
C ALA A 341 -18.21 8.95 3.04
N GLU A 342 -18.72 9.73 2.07
CA GLU A 342 -19.01 11.17 2.24
C GLU A 342 -20.03 11.42 3.34
N GLU A 343 -21.09 10.60 3.43
CA GLU A 343 -22.10 10.68 4.48
C GLU A 343 -21.51 10.43 5.87
N VAL A 344 -20.61 9.42 6.00
CA VAL A 344 -20.00 9.06 7.29
C VAL A 344 -18.90 10.02 7.70
N PHE A 345 -18.01 10.41 6.78
CA PHE A 345 -16.88 11.29 7.11
C PHE A 345 -17.27 12.76 7.19
N HIS A 346 -18.35 13.19 6.54
CA HIS A 346 -18.74 14.61 6.35
C HIS A 346 -17.63 15.42 5.67
N MET A 347 -16.90 14.81 4.75
CA MET A 347 -15.78 15.37 3.99
C MET A 347 -15.87 14.92 2.53
N PRO A 348 -15.22 15.61 1.59
CA PRO A 348 -15.12 15.14 0.21
C PRO A 348 -14.41 13.79 0.15
N VAL A 349 -14.95 12.87 -0.64
CA VAL A 349 -14.36 11.55 -0.90
C VAL A 349 -14.24 11.33 -2.40
N ARG A 350 -13.13 10.77 -2.83
CA ARG A 350 -12.96 10.33 -4.22
C ARG A 350 -12.41 8.92 -4.30
N LEU A 351 -12.71 8.26 -5.41
CA LEU A 351 -12.06 7.00 -5.75
C LEU A 351 -10.66 7.28 -6.31
N GLY A 352 -9.64 6.67 -5.70
CA GLY A 352 -8.25 6.72 -6.14
C GLY A 352 -7.99 5.70 -7.25
N LEU A 353 -7.57 6.18 -8.42
CA LEU A 353 -7.14 5.35 -9.55
C LEU A 353 -5.64 5.50 -9.74
N PRO A 354 -4.90 4.44 -10.12
CA PRO A 354 -3.48 4.53 -10.46
C PRO A 354 -3.22 5.57 -11.56
N GLN A 355 -2.23 6.42 -11.32
CA GLN A 355 -1.79 7.51 -12.19
C GLN A 355 -0.26 7.44 -12.37
N HIS A 356 0.30 8.36 -13.15
CA HIS A 356 1.76 8.54 -13.37
C HIS A 356 2.46 7.36 -14.04
N ILE A 357 1.72 6.61 -14.86
CA ILE A 357 2.19 5.46 -15.63
C ILE A 357 1.76 5.58 -17.09
N SER A 358 2.46 4.87 -17.97
CA SER A 358 2.13 4.70 -19.39
C SER A 358 2.08 3.19 -19.75
N GLY A 359 1.84 2.85 -21.01
CA GLY A 359 1.76 1.46 -21.47
C GLY A 359 0.37 0.85 -21.30
N LEU A 360 0.22 -0.19 -20.49
CA LEU A 360 -1.05 -0.89 -20.26
C LEU A 360 -2.02 -0.11 -19.36
N VAL A 361 -2.19 1.20 -19.59
CA VAL A 361 -2.98 2.11 -18.74
C VAL A 361 -4.41 1.62 -18.57
N ASP A 362 -5.09 1.21 -19.65
CA ASP A 362 -6.49 0.76 -19.61
C ASP A 362 -6.70 -0.47 -18.71
N VAL A 363 -5.66 -1.27 -18.51
CA VAL A 363 -5.71 -2.46 -17.65
C VAL A 363 -5.43 -2.09 -16.19
N VAL A 364 -4.43 -1.24 -15.96
CA VAL A 364 -3.94 -0.94 -14.60
C VAL A 364 -4.56 0.29 -13.96
N SER A 365 -5.31 1.14 -14.72
CA SER A 365 -6.12 2.24 -14.16
C SER A 365 -7.37 1.72 -13.44
N ASN A 366 -7.15 0.82 -12.49
CA ASN A 366 -8.18 0.20 -11.68
C ASN A 366 -7.70 0.20 -10.22
N PRO A 367 -8.53 0.60 -9.24
CA PRO A 367 -8.12 0.64 -7.83
C PRO A 367 -7.55 -0.68 -7.32
N ILE A 368 -7.92 -1.79 -7.95
CA ILE A 368 -7.39 -3.12 -7.68
C ILE A 368 -5.86 -3.19 -7.82
N HIS A 369 -5.26 -2.34 -8.62
CA HIS A 369 -3.83 -2.35 -8.94
C HIS A 369 -3.05 -1.21 -8.26
N SER A 370 -3.68 -0.44 -7.37
CA SER A 370 -3.07 0.72 -6.73
C SER A 370 -1.78 0.36 -6.00
N THR A 371 -1.77 -0.71 -5.22
CA THR A 371 -0.58 -1.20 -4.52
C THR A 371 0.50 -1.64 -5.51
N GLY A 372 0.16 -2.47 -6.50
CA GLY A 372 1.13 -2.98 -7.48
C GLY A 372 1.78 -1.87 -8.33
N VAL A 373 0.98 -0.91 -8.81
CA VAL A 373 1.49 0.28 -9.52
C VAL A 373 2.32 1.15 -8.57
N GLY A 374 1.86 1.32 -7.34
CA GLY A 374 2.59 2.08 -6.32
C GLY A 374 3.97 1.48 -6.01
N LEU A 375 4.10 0.15 -5.98
CA LEU A 375 5.38 -0.54 -5.83
C LEU A 375 6.33 -0.26 -7.00
N LEU A 376 5.83 -0.18 -8.24
CA LEU A 376 6.63 0.25 -9.39
C LEU A 376 7.14 1.68 -9.23
N LEU A 377 6.26 2.61 -8.84
CA LEU A 377 6.60 4.02 -8.68
C LEU A 377 7.57 4.22 -7.50
N TYR A 378 7.40 3.49 -6.42
CA TYR A 378 8.37 3.44 -5.31
C TYR A 378 9.74 2.93 -5.78
N GLY A 379 9.77 1.84 -6.54
CA GLY A 379 11.00 1.30 -7.13
C GLY A 379 11.68 2.28 -8.08
N ARG A 380 10.89 3.02 -8.90
CA ARG A 380 11.39 4.10 -9.77
C ARG A 380 12.10 5.20 -8.96
N GLU A 381 11.47 5.67 -7.89
CA GLU A 381 12.06 6.70 -7.03
C GLU A 381 13.38 6.24 -6.42
N ASN A 382 13.46 5.01 -5.93
CA ASN A 382 14.69 4.44 -5.38
C ASN A 382 15.80 4.32 -6.46
N TYR A 383 15.44 3.88 -7.66
CA TYR A 383 16.39 3.79 -8.78
C TYR A 383 16.93 5.15 -9.19
N LEU A 384 16.07 6.18 -9.28
CA LEU A 384 16.49 7.54 -9.64
C LEU A 384 17.33 8.20 -8.55
N ARG A 385 17.05 7.94 -7.27
CA ARG A 385 17.85 8.42 -6.14
C ARG A 385 19.24 7.77 -6.15
N GLY A 386 19.34 6.46 -6.38
CA GLY A 386 20.61 5.74 -6.51
C GLY A 386 21.49 6.31 -7.63
N ARG A 387 20.93 6.69 -8.79
CA ARG A 387 21.65 7.34 -9.87
C ARG A 387 22.12 8.77 -9.57
N ARG A 388 21.40 9.53 -8.75
CA ARG A 388 21.77 10.88 -8.33
C ARG A 388 22.89 10.88 -7.28
N SER A 389 23.05 9.78 -6.55
CA SER A 389 24.11 9.62 -5.55
C SER A 389 25.44 9.08 -6.10
N ASP A 390 25.53 8.80 -7.40
CA ASP A 390 26.78 8.50 -8.13
C ASP A 390 27.29 9.75 -8.90
N PRO A 391 27.94 10.72 -8.23
CA PRO A 391 28.85 11.63 -8.90
C PRO A 391 30.16 10.88 -9.10
N ILE A 392 30.67 10.91 -10.32
CA ILE A 392 31.99 10.45 -10.75
C ILE A 392 32.99 10.52 -9.58
N GLY A 393 33.29 9.38 -8.95
CA GLY A 393 34.40 9.18 -8.04
C GLY A 393 34.20 9.61 -6.59
N GLY A 394 33.59 8.79 -5.80
CA GLY A 394 33.61 8.92 -4.32
C GLY A 394 32.64 7.99 -3.63
N ASN A 395 33.17 7.07 -2.82
CA ASN A 395 32.45 6.15 -1.97
C ASN A 395 31.52 6.86 -0.98
N VAL A 396 30.29 7.20 -1.38
CA VAL A 396 29.24 7.58 -0.42
C VAL A 396 28.08 6.60 -0.58
N ARG A 397 28.14 5.52 0.19
CA ARG A 397 26.99 4.63 0.43
C ARG A 397 25.99 5.40 1.26
N GLY A 398 24.91 5.84 0.64
CA GLY A 398 23.83 6.58 1.30
C GLY A 398 23.10 5.77 2.39
N VAL A 399 22.26 6.45 3.19
CA VAL A 399 21.41 5.85 4.26
C VAL A 399 20.64 4.62 3.76
N PHE A 400 20.19 4.64 2.51
CA PHE A 400 19.47 3.53 1.88
C PHE A 400 20.36 2.30 1.62
N ASP A 401 21.63 2.47 1.26
CA ASP A 401 22.57 1.35 1.11
C ASP A 401 22.93 0.74 2.48
N ARG A 402 22.98 1.55 3.53
CA ARG A 402 23.16 1.06 4.90
C ARG A 402 21.93 0.32 5.43
N MET A 403 20.72 0.78 5.09
CA MET A 403 19.49 0.02 5.34
C MET A 403 19.49 -1.31 4.59
N LYS A 404 19.90 -1.33 3.33
CA LYS A 404 20.02 -2.54 2.51
C LYS A 404 21.11 -3.49 3.05
N ALA A 405 22.27 -2.98 3.45
CA ALA A 405 23.37 -3.76 4.05
C ALA A 405 23.00 -4.32 5.43
N TRP A 406 22.19 -3.59 6.22
CA TRP A 406 21.68 -4.09 7.48
C TRP A 406 20.66 -5.23 7.28
N PHE A 407 19.82 -5.16 6.23
CA PHE A 407 18.94 -6.26 5.82
C PHE A 407 19.70 -7.51 5.37
N GLN A 408 20.87 -7.37 4.73
CA GLN A 408 21.68 -8.50 4.22
C GLN A 408 22.67 -9.04 5.25
N GLY A 409 23.02 -8.29 6.29
CA GLY A 409 24.02 -8.68 7.30
C GLY A 409 23.45 -9.35 8.56
N ASN A 410 22.12 -9.43 8.69
CA ASN A 410 21.44 -10.10 9.80
C ASN A 410 20.62 -11.34 9.36
N PHE A 411 20.98 -11.94 8.22
CA PHE A 411 20.46 -13.23 7.79
C PHE A 411 21.57 -14.26 7.71
#